data_d385e5a2e0dce0f369545b3bce4092b3
#
_entry.id   d385e5a2e0dce0f369545b3bce4092b3
#
_cell.length_a   1.000
_cell.length_b   1.000
_cell.length_c   1.000
_cell.angle_alpha   90.00
_cell.angle_beta   90.00
_cell.angle_gamma   90.00
#
_symmetry.space_group_name_H-M   'P 1'
#
loop_
_entity.id
_entity.type
_entity.pdbx_description
1 polymer ?
#
loop_
_entity_poly.entity_id
_entity_poly.type
_entity_poly.pdbx_seq_one_letter_code
_entity_poly.pdbx_strand_id
1 'polypeptide(L)'
;MRDRYYSKVILFGEYSMIFDATALMIPLKRFSAQWQLPLSFNRAASLPSNQSLKRFCQYLSENEELSNLFDLQTLRKDLEEGLFLASNVPSGYGLGSSGTLVAAVYDRYALQKNDDYLQLKTLFGKMESHFHGSSSGIDPLQCYLGKPFKITPQGVQILPDDFLKKDIHICLIDTKIKSNTTPLVNHFKAQREDPEFLSRFQSEYVPCVTSCINSMIEGDKELFFKSLKQLTKGQLEFLRPMITDNTLDLFTTDYDFNFGVKISGSGGGGYVLGFTDDVTKANELLSLSCHFETFDGIDTLPRSSVGMTCHQKAKKSMRGGFDVIWL
;
A
#
# COMPACT_ATOMS: atom_id res chain seq x y z
N MET A 1 -22.66 -4.66 6.28
CA MET A 1 -21.39 -4.53 7.01
C MET A 1 -20.46 -5.63 6.56
N ARG A 2 -19.20 -5.34 6.30
CA ARG A 2 -18.21 -6.33 5.85
C ARG A 2 -17.62 -7.05 7.03
N ASP A 3 -17.24 -8.31 6.83
CA ASP A 3 -16.58 -9.10 7.88
C ASP A 3 -15.13 -8.67 8.09
N ARG A 4 -14.46 -8.21 7.02
CA ARG A 4 -13.05 -7.80 7.02
C ARG A 4 -12.80 -6.57 6.14
N TYR A 5 -11.85 -5.74 6.59
CA TYR A 5 -11.32 -4.59 5.85
C TYR A 5 -9.88 -4.91 5.51
N TYR A 6 -9.63 -5.18 4.22
CA TYR A 6 -8.30 -5.52 3.74
C TYR A 6 -7.39 -4.29 3.71
N SER A 7 -6.12 -4.53 3.94
CA SER A 7 -5.08 -3.51 3.71
C SER A 7 -4.92 -3.22 2.22
N LYS A 8 -4.02 -2.33 1.87
CA LYS A 8 -3.88 -1.84 0.50
C LYS A 8 -2.44 -1.82 0.02
N VAL A 9 -2.27 -1.84 -1.29
CA VAL A 9 -1.04 -1.48 -1.98
C VAL A 9 -1.34 -0.47 -3.08
N ILE A 10 -0.55 0.60 -3.14
CA ILE A 10 -0.47 1.46 -4.32
C ILE A 10 0.49 0.79 -5.29
N LEU A 11 -0.03 0.22 -6.39
CA LEU A 11 0.84 -0.34 -7.42
C LEU A 11 1.59 0.76 -8.16
N PHE A 12 0.87 1.82 -8.53
CA PHE A 12 1.43 2.97 -9.24
C PHE A 12 0.66 4.23 -8.86
N GLY A 13 1.32 5.36 -8.92
CA GLY A 13 0.67 6.67 -8.75
C GLY A 13 1.08 7.44 -7.51
N GLU A 14 2.03 6.97 -6.68
CA GLU A 14 2.43 7.62 -5.44
C GLU A 14 2.50 9.15 -5.61
N TYR A 15 3.60 9.76 -5.60
CA TYR A 15 3.75 11.23 -5.69
C TYR A 15 3.09 11.89 -6.92
N SER A 16 2.89 11.15 -8.02
CA SER A 16 2.24 11.69 -9.22
C SER A 16 0.77 12.06 -9.02
N MET A 17 0.07 11.43 -8.06
CA MET A 17 -1.31 11.79 -7.73
C MET A 17 -1.48 13.21 -7.17
N ILE A 18 -0.41 13.83 -6.67
CA ILE A 18 -0.42 15.23 -6.22
C ILE A 18 -0.69 16.18 -7.42
N PHE A 19 -0.47 15.71 -8.63
CA PHE A 19 -0.72 16.41 -9.89
C PHE A 19 -1.93 15.86 -10.66
N ASP A 20 -2.89 15.32 -9.94
CA ASP A 20 -4.10 14.71 -10.53
C ASP A 20 -3.78 13.61 -11.56
N ALA A 21 -2.61 12.98 -11.43
CA ALA A 21 -2.26 11.85 -12.28
C ALA A 21 -3.00 10.57 -11.85
N THR A 22 -3.02 9.61 -12.77
CA THR A 22 -3.65 8.31 -12.54
C THR A 22 -2.92 7.52 -11.45
N ALA A 23 -3.67 6.79 -10.62
CA ALA A 23 -3.14 5.77 -9.73
C ALA A 23 -3.85 4.43 -9.90
N LEU A 24 -3.14 3.36 -9.56
CA LEU A 24 -3.64 1.98 -9.56
C LEU A 24 -3.46 1.39 -8.16
N MET A 25 -4.57 0.93 -7.58
CA MET A 25 -4.65 0.42 -6.23
C MET A 25 -5.14 -1.01 -6.22
N ILE A 26 -4.61 -1.82 -5.29
CA ILE A 26 -5.11 -3.19 -5.05
C ILE A 26 -5.32 -3.43 -3.55
N PRO A 27 -6.30 -4.29 -3.19
CA PRO A 27 -6.40 -4.80 -1.82
C PRO A 27 -5.29 -5.82 -1.57
N LEU A 28 -4.67 -5.75 -0.40
CA LEU A 28 -3.72 -6.75 0.07
C LEU A 28 -4.41 -7.66 1.08
N LYS A 29 -4.96 -8.78 0.60
CA LYS A 29 -5.82 -9.68 1.39
C LYS A 29 -5.08 -10.40 2.53
N ARG A 30 -3.73 -10.44 2.51
CA ARG A 30 -2.89 -11.01 3.58
C ARG A 30 -3.07 -10.29 4.91
N PHE A 31 -3.30 -8.99 4.87
CA PHE A 31 -3.48 -8.17 6.07
C PHE A 31 -4.88 -7.57 6.07
N SER A 32 -5.51 -7.59 7.23
CA SER A 32 -6.88 -7.10 7.38
C SER A 32 -7.16 -6.61 8.80
N ALA A 33 -8.26 -5.91 8.95
CA ALA A 33 -8.85 -5.56 10.22
C ALA A 33 -10.30 -6.04 10.28
N GLN A 34 -10.77 -6.41 11.48
CA GLN A 34 -12.15 -6.85 11.72
C GLN A 34 -12.64 -6.43 13.10
N TRP A 35 -13.93 -6.16 13.22
CA TRP A 35 -14.55 -5.84 14.49
C TRP A 35 -14.63 -7.06 15.40
N GLN A 36 -14.25 -6.90 16.66
CA GLN A 36 -14.31 -7.96 17.68
C GLN A 36 -14.70 -7.40 19.05
N LEU A 37 -15.41 -8.21 19.83
CA LEU A 37 -15.57 -7.97 21.26
C LEU A 37 -14.44 -8.66 22.03
N PRO A 38 -13.98 -8.09 23.15
CA PRO A 38 -12.90 -8.67 23.92
C PRO A 38 -13.36 -9.96 24.60
N LEU A 39 -12.55 -10.99 24.44
CA LEU A 39 -12.65 -12.23 25.19
C LEU A 39 -11.59 -12.23 26.30
N SER A 40 -11.73 -13.10 27.30
CA SER A 40 -10.79 -13.15 28.43
C SER A 40 -9.32 -13.24 28.01
N PHE A 41 -9.03 -14.02 26.96
CA PHE A 41 -7.66 -14.26 26.48
C PHE A 41 -7.06 -13.12 25.63
N ASN A 42 -7.88 -12.22 25.04
CA ASN A 42 -7.39 -11.12 24.19
C ASN A 42 -7.65 -9.71 24.77
N ARG A 43 -8.15 -9.63 26.01
CA ARG A 43 -8.55 -8.37 26.64
C ARG A 43 -7.41 -7.36 26.71
N ALA A 44 -6.21 -7.78 27.05
CA ALA A 44 -5.05 -6.89 27.10
C ALA A 44 -4.67 -6.37 25.71
N ALA A 45 -4.72 -7.22 24.69
CA ALA A 45 -4.40 -6.85 23.31
C ALA A 45 -5.47 -5.94 22.66
N SER A 46 -6.72 -5.97 23.13
CA SER A 46 -7.80 -5.13 22.61
C SER A 46 -7.72 -3.66 23.07
N LEU A 47 -7.10 -3.39 24.23
CA LEU A 47 -7.09 -2.06 24.84
C LEU A 47 -6.47 -0.96 23.95
N PRO A 48 -5.30 -1.12 23.30
CA PRO A 48 -4.73 -0.07 22.47
C PRO A 48 -5.64 0.32 21.30
N SER A 49 -6.26 -0.69 20.66
CA SER A 49 -7.18 -0.48 19.54
C SER A 49 -8.45 0.24 20.00
N ASN A 50 -9.08 -0.21 21.10
CA ASN A 50 -10.26 0.43 21.67
C ASN A 50 -9.97 1.89 22.07
N GLN A 51 -8.82 2.17 22.71
CA GLN A 51 -8.42 3.53 23.05
C GLN A 51 -8.18 4.41 21.81
N SER A 52 -7.58 3.86 20.75
CA SER A 52 -7.43 4.58 19.49
C SER A 52 -8.77 4.94 18.87
N LEU A 53 -9.73 4.01 18.88
CA LEU A 53 -11.09 4.24 18.40
C LEU A 53 -11.84 5.28 19.24
N LYS A 54 -11.65 5.31 20.58
CA LYS A 54 -12.24 6.34 21.46
C LYS A 54 -11.72 7.73 21.09
N ARG A 55 -10.41 7.89 20.88
CA ARG A 55 -9.83 9.17 20.41
C ARG A 55 -10.37 9.57 19.04
N PHE A 56 -10.49 8.59 18.13
CA PHE A 56 -11.06 8.83 16.81
C PHE A 56 -12.55 9.21 16.88
N CYS A 57 -13.34 8.57 17.74
CA CYS A 57 -14.74 8.95 17.99
C CYS A 57 -14.85 10.37 18.53
N GLN A 58 -13.97 10.78 19.45
CA GLN A 58 -13.90 12.14 19.95
C GLN A 58 -13.60 13.13 18.81
N TYR A 59 -12.57 12.86 17.97
CA TYR A 59 -12.26 13.68 16.82
C TYR A 59 -13.46 13.85 15.87
N LEU A 60 -14.19 12.77 15.56
CA LEU A 60 -15.38 12.84 14.72
C LEU A 60 -16.48 13.71 15.37
N SER A 61 -16.62 13.67 16.69
CA SER A 61 -17.64 14.46 17.40
C SER A 61 -17.30 15.94 17.52
N GLU A 62 -16.02 16.30 17.52
CA GLU A 62 -15.54 17.69 17.61
C GLU A 62 -15.43 18.36 16.24
N ASN A 63 -15.49 17.60 15.15
CA ASN A 63 -15.43 18.13 13.80
C ASN A 63 -16.84 18.40 13.26
N GLU A 64 -17.18 19.69 13.04
CA GLU A 64 -18.51 20.12 12.60
C GLU A 64 -18.97 19.47 11.29
N GLU A 65 -18.04 19.20 10.36
CA GLU A 65 -18.36 18.58 9.07
C GLU A 65 -18.59 17.06 9.17
N LEU A 66 -18.06 16.42 10.21
CA LEU A 66 -18.13 14.96 10.38
C LEU A 66 -19.18 14.52 11.40
N SER A 67 -19.43 15.33 12.43
CA SER A 67 -20.26 14.94 13.58
C SER A 67 -21.67 14.48 13.22
N ASN A 68 -22.26 15.07 12.19
CA ASN A 68 -23.63 14.77 11.75
C ASN A 68 -23.71 13.63 10.72
N LEU A 69 -22.56 13.06 10.31
CA LEU A 69 -22.53 12.00 9.31
C LEU A 69 -22.52 10.59 9.92
N PHE A 70 -22.32 10.48 11.24
CA PHE A 70 -22.11 9.22 11.92
C PHE A 70 -23.05 9.03 13.11
N ASP A 71 -23.47 7.79 13.36
CA ASP A 71 -24.11 7.37 14.60
C ASP A 71 -23.06 7.27 15.73
N LEU A 72 -22.65 8.43 16.24
CA LEU A 72 -21.64 8.54 17.29
C LEU A 72 -22.15 8.03 18.64
N GLN A 73 -23.46 7.97 18.85
CA GLN A 73 -24.06 7.44 20.07
C GLN A 73 -23.82 5.92 20.12
N THR A 74 -24.18 5.22 19.07
CA THR A 74 -23.93 3.77 18.97
C THR A 74 -22.43 3.47 19.00
N LEU A 75 -21.59 4.26 18.31
CA LEU A 75 -20.14 4.08 18.35
C LEU A 75 -19.59 4.17 19.80
N ARG A 76 -20.00 5.20 20.57
CA ARG A 76 -19.56 5.35 21.98
C ARG A 76 -19.99 4.17 22.82
N LYS A 77 -21.25 3.75 22.70
CA LYS A 77 -21.77 2.59 23.44
C LYS A 77 -20.99 1.32 23.12
N ASP A 78 -20.79 1.01 21.85
CA ASP A 78 -20.03 -0.18 21.44
C ASP A 78 -18.57 -0.16 22.00
N LEU A 79 -17.95 1.04 22.02
CA LEU A 79 -16.59 1.20 22.58
C LEU A 79 -16.55 1.09 24.11
N GLU A 80 -17.61 1.49 24.82
CA GLU A 80 -17.75 1.29 26.26
C GLU A 80 -17.93 -0.18 26.61
N GLU A 81 -18.65 -0.93 25.77
CA GLU A 81 -18.77 -2.38 25.86
C GLU A 81 -17.45 -3.12 25.50
N GLY A 82 -16.43 -2.37 25.04
CA GLY A 82 -15.09 -2.89 24.78
C GLY A 82 -14.86 -3.29 23.32
N LEU A 83 -15.77 -2.97 22.38
CA LEU A 83 -15.56 -3.25 20.96
C LEU A 83 -14.22 -2.68 20.50
N PHE A 84 -13.50 -3.44 19.71
CA PHE A 84 -12.21 -3.05 19.14
C PHE A 84 -12.06 -3.55 17.71
N LEU A 85 -11.11 -2.98 16.98
CA LEU A 85 -10.74 -3.41 15.64
C LEU A 85 -9.48 -4.29 15.75
N ALA A 86 -9.64 -5.60 15.64
CA ALA A 86 -8.52 -6.53 15.58
C ALA A 86 -7.85 -6.42 14.22
N SER A 87 -6.56 -6.12 14.19
CA SER A 87 -5.81 -5.88 12.97
C SER A 87 -4.45 -6.58 13.01
N ASN A 88 -4.05 -7.19 11.89
CA ASN A 88 -2.70 -7.68 11.65
C ASN A 88 -1.94 -6.81 10.63
N VAL A 89 -2.48 -5.64 10.26
CA VAL A 89 -1.83 -4.70 9.32
C VAL A 89 -0.60 -4.08 9.99
N PRO A 90 0.62 -4.26 9.44
CA PRO A 90 1.84 -3.68 10.00
C PRO A 90 1.76 -2.14 10.03
N SER A 91 2.02 -1.56 11.20
CA SER A 91 2.05 -0.10 11.35
C SER A 91 3.40 0.47 10.88
N GLY A 92 3.36 1.56 10.11
CA GLY A 92 4.58 2.21 9.58
C GLY A 92 5.16 1.53 8.33
N TYR A 93 4.37 0.68 7.66
CA TYR A 93 4.76 -0.01 6.43
C TYR A 93 4.02 0.47 5.18
N GLY A 94 3.26 1.55 5.28
CA GLY A 94 2.53 2.11 4.13
C GLY A 94 1.36 1.26 3.64
N LEU A 95 0.91 0.28 4.43
CA LEU A 95 -0.14 -0.68 4.05
C LEU A 95 -1.55 -0.26 4.45
N GLY A 96 -1.76 0.98 4.91
CA GLY A 96 -3.09 1.53 5.19
C GLY A 96 -3.70 1.05 6.51
N SER A 97 -2.91 0.96 7.59
CA SER A 97 -3.43 0.62 8.93
C SER A 97 -4.49 1.63 9.40
N SER A 98 -4.26 2.94 9.24
CA SER A 98 -5.26 3.99 9.48
C SER A 98 -6.44 3.88 8.51
N GLY A 99 -6.16 3.58 7.24
CA GLY A 99 -7.18 3.40 6.22
C GLY A 99 -8.17 2.28 6.55
N THR A 100 -7.70 1.15 7.08
CA THR A 100 -8.61 0.07 7.52
C THR A 100 -9.50 0.49 8.67
N LEU A 101 -9.00 1.31 9.61
CA LEU A 101 -9.79 1.82 10.72
C LEU A 101 -10.86 2.81 10.24
N VAL A 102 -10.48 3.76 9.38
CA VAL A 102 -11.41 4.72 8.78
C VAL A 102 -12.50 4.01 7.99
N ALA A 103 -12.13 3.06 7.13
CA ALA A 103 -13.07 2.25 6.35
C ALA A 103 -14.05 1.48 7.25
N ALA A 104 -13.55 0.86 8.32
CA ALA A 104 -14.35 0.09 9.25
C ALA A 104 -15.35 0.96 10.02
N VAL A 105 -14.93 2.15 10.50
CA VAL A 105 -15.81 3.08 11.20
C VAL A 105 -16.88 3.63 10.25
N TYR A 106 -16.51 4.03 9.05
CA TYR A 106 -17.47 4.48 8.05
C TYR A 106 -18.49 3.39 7.71
N ASP A 107 -18.02 2.18 7.43
CA ASP A 107 -18.92 1.09 7.03
C ASP A 107 -19.92 0.71 8.13
N ARG A 108 -19.54 0.83 9.39
CA ARG A 108 -20.40 0.43 10.50
C ARG A 108 -21.31 1.56 11.00
N TYR A 109 -20.82 2.80 11.03
CA TYR A 109 -21.47 3.89 11.76
C TYR A 109 -21.90 5.09 10.88
N ALA A 110 -21.59 5.12 9.59
CA ALA A 110 -22.12 6.18 8.73
C ALA A 110 -23.65 6.07 8.63
N LEU A 111 -24.36 7.18 8.89
CA LEU A 111 -25.82 7.27 8.82
C LEU A 111 -26.34 7.04 7.40
N GLN A 112 -25.60 7.52 6.41
CA GLN A 112 -25.87 7.27 5.00
C GLN A 112 -24.59 6.88 4.28
N LYS A 113 -24.70 5.89 3.38
CA LYS A 113 -23.59 5.50 2.50
C LYS A 113 -23.59 6.37 1.26
N ASN A 114 -22.39 6.75 0.82
CA ASN A 114 -22.22 7.51 -0.41
C ASN A 114 -21.69 6.58 -1.50
N ASP A 115 -22.29 6.62 -2.69
CA ASP A 115 -21.89 5.84 -3.86
C ASP A 115 -20.98 6.63 -4.81
N ASP A 116 -20.79 7.93 -4.59
CA ASP A 116 -19.80 8.75 -5.29
C ASP A 116 -18.42 8.56 -4.65
N TYR A 117 -17.55 7.80 -5.31
CA TYR A 117 -16.24 7.46 -4.79
C TYR A 117 -15.27 8.65 -4.68
N LEU A 118 -15.44 9.71 -5.46
CA LEU A 118 -14.63 10.92 -5.32
C LEU A 118 -15.03 11.75 -4.08
N GLN A 119 -16.33 11.86 -3.84
CA GLN A 119 -16.83 12.47 -2.60
C GLN A 119 -16.43 11.62 -1.39
N LEU A 120 -16.53 10.31 -1.51
CA LEU A 120 -16.14 9.39 -0.45
C LEU A 120 -14.63 9.47 -0.15
N LYS A 121 -13.79 9.56 -1.19
CA LYS A 121 -12.35 9.83 -1.03
C LYS A 121 -12.09 11.11 -0.24
N THR A 122 -12.83 12.19 -0.56
CA THR A 122 -12.71 13.49 0.15
C THR A 122 -13.10 13.35 1.61
N LEU A 123 -14.22 12.70 1.90
CA LEU A 123 -14.67 12.42 3.27
C LEU A 123 -13.63 11.59 4.03
N PHE A 124 -13.13 10.53 3.42
CA PHE A 124 -12.10 9.67 4.01
C PHE A 124 -10.79 10.40 4.28
N GLY A 125 -10.42 11.37 3.42
CA GLY A 125 -9.28 12.24 3.66
C GLY A 125 -9.45 13.08 4.93
N LYS A 126 -10.62 13.66 5.15
CA LYS A 126 -10.94 14.39 6.38
C LYS A 126 -10.88 13.48 7.60
N MET A 127 -11.46 12.28 7.52
CA MET A 127 -11.42 11.32 8.62
C MET A 127 -9.99 10.87 8.95
N GLU A 128 -9.19 10.51 7.93
CA GLU A 128 -7.83 10.01 8.11
C GLU A 128 -6.83 11.10 8.54
N SER A 129 -7.15 12.37 8.33
CA SER A 129 -6.35 13.51 8.82
C SER A 129 -6.16 13.52 10.33
N HIS A 130 -7.03 12.85 11.10
CA HIS A 130 -6.83 12.58 12.53
C HIS A 130 -5.46 11.93 12.84
N PHE A 131 -5.00 11.02 11.98
CA PHE A 131 -3.79 10.23 12.21
C PHE A 131 -2.52 10.90 11.67
N HIS A 132 -2.64 11.68 10.60
CA HIS A 132 -1.51 12.15 9.80
C HIS A 132 -1.48 13.66 9.57
N GLY A 133 -2.43 14.41 10.15
CA GLY A 133 -2.60 15.85 9.93
C GLY A 133 -3.18 16.20 8.56
N SER A 134 -2.87 15.43 7.51
CA SER A 134 -3.48 15.55 6.18
C SER A 134 -3.47 14.19 5.48
N SER A 135 -4.51 13.91 4.69
CA SER A 135 -4.62 12.68 3.91
C SER A 135 -5.33 12.93 2.58
N SER A 136 -4.95 12.17 1.57
CA SER A 136 -5.64 12.14 0.27
C SER A 136 -6.96 11.35 0.30
N GLY A 137 -7.18 10.53 1.33
CA GLY A 137 -8.34 9.64 1.47
C GLY A 137 -8.34 8.41 0.57
N ILE A 138 -7.29 8.20 -0.23
CA ILE A 138 -7.25 7.08 -1.17
C ILE A 138 -7.01 5.74 -0.47
N ASP A 139 -6.21 5.74 0.60
CA ASP A 139 -5.93 4.54 1.38
C ASP A 139 -7.20 3.99 2.04
N PRO A 140 -7.98 4.80 2.79
CA PRO A 140 -9.26 4.35 3.31
C PRO A 140 -10.26 3.97 2.22
N LEU A 141 -10.27 4.67 1.08
CA LEU A 141 -11.13 4.31 -0.05
C LEU A 141 -10.81 2.90 -0.53
N GLN A 142 -9.51 2.55 -0.70
CA GLN A 142 -9.10 1.20 -1.08
C GLN A 142 -9.52 0.16 -0.04
N CYS A 143 -9.28 0.42 1.24
CA CYS A 143 -9.67 -0.46 2.34
C CYS A 143 -11.21 -0.65 2.41
N TYR A 144 -11.97 0.41 2.09
CA TYR A 144 -13.43 0.36 2.02
C TYR A 144 -13.93 -0.40 0.79
N LEU A 145 -13.39 -0.14 -0.40
CA LEU A 145 -13.83 -0.82 -1.63
C LEU A 145 -13.44 -2.31 -1.62
N GLY A 146 -12.21 -2.62 -1.16
CA GLY A 146 -11.69 -3.98 -1.10
C GLY A 146 -11.57 -4.66 -2.47
N LYS A 147 -11.51 -3.87 -3.54
CA LYS A 147 -11.39 -4.30 -4.94
C LYS A 147 -10.29 -3.50 -5.63
N PRO A 148 -9.62 -4.07 -6.64
CA PRO A 148 -8.70 -3.29 -7.48
C PRO A 148 -9.42 -2.12 -8.13
N PHE A 149 -8.77 -0.97 -8.19
CA PHE A 149 -9.31 0.17 -8.94
C PHE A 149 -8.21 1.07 -9.52
N LYS A 150 -8.56 1.71 -10.62
CA LYS A 150 -7.84 2.84 -11.21
C LYS A 150 -8.55 4.13 -10.82
N ILE A 151 -7.82 5.12 -10.33
CA ILE A 151 -8.36 6.45 -10.04
C ILE A 151 -7.72 7.49 -10.96
N THR A 152 -8.55 8.39 -11.47
CA THR A 152 -8.19 9.55 -12.26
C THR A 152 -8.92 10.77 -11.71
N PRO A 153 -8.61 12.01 -12.17
CA PRO A 153 -9.40 13.19 -11.82
C PRO A 153 -10.89 13.08 -12.19
N GLN A 154 -11.21 12.28 -13.21
CA GLN A 154 -12.57 12.09 -13.72
C GLN A 154 -13.38 11.05 -12.91
N GLY A 155 -12.72 10.22 -12.11
CA GLY A 155 -13.43 9.21 -11.31
C GLY A 155 -12.62 7.99 -10.94
N VAL A 156 -13.32 7.05 -10.33
CA VAL A 156 -12.79 5.76 -9.89
C VAL A 156 -13.39 4.65 -10.74
N GLN A 157 -12.54 3.90 -11.42
CA GLN A 157 -12.89 2.73 -12.20
C GLN A 157 -12.52 1.47 -11.42
N ILE A 158 -13.52 0.70 -10.98
CA ILE A 158 -13.31 -0.63 -10.39
C ILE A 158 -12.83 -1.57 -11.49
N LEU A 159 -11.78 -2.31 -11.20
CA LEU A 159 -11.21 -3.33 -12.09
C LEU A 159 -11.68 -4.72 -11.65
N PRO A 160 -11.72 -5.71 -12.58
CA PRO A 160 -11.94 -7.11 -12.23
C PRO A 160 -10.88 -7.61 -11.24
N ASP A 161 -11.24 -8.57 -10.38
CA ASP A 161 -10.29 -9.13 -9.39
C ASP A 161 -9.08 -9.83 -10.07
N ASP A 162 -9.28 -10.31 -11.29
CA ASP A 162 -8.27 -11.00 -12.12
C ASP A 162 -7.61 -10.09 -13.18
N PHE A 163 -7.69 -8.76 -13.01
CA PHE A 163 -7.08 -7.81 -13.97
C PHE A 163 -5.56 -7.98 -14.07
N LEU A 164 -4.92 -8.43 -12.98
CA LEU A 164 -3.51 -8.83 -13.00
C LEU A 164 -3.38 -10.14 -13.75
N LYS A 165 -2.87 -10.08 -14.98
CA LYS A 165 -2.62 -11.28 -15.77
C LYS A 165 -1.47 -12.08 -15.16
N LYS A 166 -1.53 -13.42 -15.29
CA LYS A 166 -0.61 -14.37 -14.66
C LYS A 166 0.85 -14.25 -15.09
N ASP A 167 1.14 -13.40 -16.09
CA ASP A 167 2.50 -13.25 -16.65
C ASP A 167 3.33 -12.16 -15.97
N ILE A 168 2.76 -11.43 -15.00
CA ILE A 168 3.45 -10.43 -14.20
C ILE A 168 3.24 -10.79 -12.74
N HIS A 169 4.30 -11.20 -12.08
CA HIS A 169 4.31 -11.50 -10.65
C HIS A 169 4.78 -10.27 -9.88
N ILE A 170 4.13 -10.02 -8.75
CA ILE A 170 4.40 -8.87 -7.89
C ILE A 170 4.84 -9.37 -6.53
N CYS A 171 5.86 -8.74 -5.95
CA CYS A 171 6.26 -9.03 -4.58
C CYS A 171 6.47 -7.75 -3.76
N LEU A 172 6.30 -7.90 -2.45
CA LEU A 172 6.67 -6.91 -1.45
C LEU A 172 8.02 -7.32 -0.85
N ILE A 173 9.03 -6.48 -1.00
CA ILE A 173 10.38 -6.67 -0.48
C ILE A 173 10.50 -5.85 0.80
N ASP A 174 10.68 -6.51 1.95
CA ASP A 174 10.74 -5.84 3.25
C ASP A 174 12.08 -5.11 3.43
N THR A 175 12.03 -3.80 3.60
CA THR A 175 13.21 -2.98 3.86
C THR A 175 13.75 -3.11 5.29
N LYS A 176 12.98 -3.72 6.21
CA LYS A 176 13.25 -3.77 7.66
C LYS A 176 13.33 -2.38 8.34
N ILE A 177 12.94 -1.34 7.64
CA ILE A 177 12.92 0.05 8.10
C ILE A 177 11.47 0.52 8.17
N LYS A 178 11.06 1.10 9.28
CA LYS A 178 9.73 1.75 9.35
C LYS A 178 9.76 3.06 8.58
N SER A 179 8.80 3.25 7.70
CA SER A 179 8.63 4.51 6.96
C SER A 179 8.13 5.63 7.88
N ASN A 180 8.67 6.83 7.65
CA ASN A 180 8.14 8.07 8.20
C ASN A 180 7.64 8.94 7.04
N THR A 181 6.35 8.94 6.80
CA THR A 181 5.72 9.57 5.63
C THR A 181 5.85 11.08 5.62
N THR A 182 5.65 11.73 6.77
CA THR A 182 5.53 13.21 6.83
C THR A 182 6.77 13.94 6.32
N PRO A 183 8.01 13.64 6.75
CA PRO A 183 9.20 14.30 6.23
C PRO A 183 9.38 14.12 4.72
N LEU A 184 9.09 12.92 4.19
CA LEU A 184 9.27 12.61 2.77
C LEU A 184 8.27 13.36 1.89
N VAL A 185 7.01 13.39 2.31
CA VAL A 185 5.97 14.17 1.61
C VAL A 185 6.27 15.66 1.66
N ASN A 186 6.74 16.18 2.80
CA ASN A 186 7.13 17.59 2.91
C ASN A 186 8.35 17.92 2.04
N HIS A 187 9.34 17.03 1.98
CA HIS A 187 10.47 17.18 1.09
C HIS A 187 10.02 17.28 -0.37
N PHE A 188 9.15 16.37 -0.82
CA PHE A 188 8.62 16.41 -2.19
C PHE A 188 7.79 17.69 -2.45
N LYS A 189 6.99 18.12 -1.48
CA LYS A 189 6.25 19.39 -1.60
C LYS A 189 7.18 20.59 -1.74
N ALA A 190 8.31 20.59 -1.07
CA ALA A 190 9.31 21.66 -1.22
C ALA A 190 9.99 21.61 -2.61
N GLN A 191 10.33 20.41 -3.10
CA GLN A 191 10.94 20.26 -4.43
C GLN A 191 10.00 20.74 -5.57
N ARG A 192 8.70 20.50 -5.45
CA ARG A 192 7.73 20.92 -6.48
C ARG A 192 7.57 22.45 -6.61
N GLU A 193 8.04 23.23 -5.63
CA GLU A 193 8.06 24.71 -5.73
C GLU A 193 9.11 25.19 -6.75
N ASP A 194 10.06 24.34 -7.14
CA ASP A 194 11.00 24.57 -8.24
C ASP A 194 10.30 24.30 -9.58
N PRO A 195 10.13 25.32 -10.45
CA PRO A 195 9.45 25.16 -11.74
C PRO A 195 10.16 24.19 -12.70
N GLU A 196 11.50 24.08 -12.64
CA GLU A 196 12.26 23.17 -13.49
C GLU A 196 12.02 21.72 -13.03
N PHE A 197 12.13 21.46 -11.74
CA PHE A 197 11.79 20.15 -11.18
C PHE A 197 10.35 19.74 -11.53
N LEU A 198 9.39 20.65 -11.34
CA LEU A 198 7.99 20.40 -11.61
C LEU A 198 7.74 20.05 -13.08
N SER A 199 8.29 20.85 -14.00
CA SER A 199 8.16 20.64 -15.45
C SER A 199 8.73 19.29 -15.87
N ARG A 200 9.91 18.94 -15.40
CA ARG A 200 10.55 17.65 -15.69
C ARG A 200 9.80 16.48 -15.06
N PHE A 201 9.39 16.60 -13.82
CA PHE A 201 8.61 15.55 -13.16
C PHE A 201 7.31 15.24 -13.93
N GLN A 202 6.59 16.27 -14.37
CA GLN A 202 5.35 16.11 -15.15
C GLN A 202 5.58 15.55 -16.56
N SER A 203 6.65 15.96 -17.23
CA SER A 203 6.90 15.55 -18.62
C SER A 203 7.68 14.23 -18.75
N GLU A 204 8.48 13.85 -17.75
CA GLU A 204 9.35 12.68 -17.83
C GLU A 204 8.85 11.53 -16.91
N TYR A 205 8.46 11.84 -15.65
CA TYR A 205 8.10 10.81 -14.67
C TYR A 205 6.63 10.38 -14.76
N VAL A 206 5.69 11.32 -14.80
CA VAL A 206 4.25 11.02 -14.83
C VAL A 206 3.83 10.15 -16.03
N PRO A 207 4.36 10.35 -17.25
CA PRO A 207 4.07 9.46 -18.39
C PRO A 207 4.53 8.01 -18.16
N CYS A 208 5.67 7.81 -17.47
CA CYS A 208 6.13 6.45 -17.12
C CYS A 208 5.15 5.75 -16.18
N VAL A 209 4.63 6.46 -15.18
CA VAL A 209 3.58 5.94 -14.28
C VAL A 209 2.34 5.52 -15.06
N THR A 210 1.86 6.41 -15.93
CA THR A 210 0.67 6.17 -16.77
C THR A 210 0.87 4.98 -17.71
N SER A 211 2.05 4.87 -18.33
CA SER A 211 2.39 3.75 -19.21
C SER A 211 2.44 2.42 -18.45
N CYS A 212 3.03 2.37 -17.25
CA CYS A 212 2.99 1.17 -16.41
C CYS A 212 1.56 0.74 -16.07
N ILE A 213 0.70 1.69 -15.71
CA ILE A 213 -0.70 1.40 -15.38
C ILE A 213 -1.45 0.82 -16.58
N ASN A 214 -1.36 1.48 -17.72
CA ASN A 214 -2.12 1.09 -18.92
C ASN A 214 -1.62 -0.25 -19.44
N SER A 215 -0.31 -0.45 -19.61
CA SER A 215 0.25 -1.71 -20.10
C SER A 215 -0.05 -2.88 -19.16
N MET A 216 -0.08 -2.66 -17.85
CA MET A 216 -0.47 -3.69 -16.88
C MET A 216 -1.95 -4.07 -17.05
N ILE A 217 -2.86 -3.11 -17.19
CA ILE A 217 -4.30 -3.36 -17.36
C ILE A 217 -4.57 -4.04 -18.71
N GLU A 218 -3.91 -3.60 -19.77
CA GLU A 218 -4.05 -4.14 -21.13
C GLU A 218 -3.37 -5.52 -21.27
N GLY A 219 -2.42 -5.83 -20.34
CA GLY A 219 -1.63 -7.05 -20.34
C GLY A 219 -0.53 -7.07 -21.39
N ASP A 220 -0.05 -5.90 -21.77
CA ASP A 220 1.14 -5.75 -22.60
C ASP A 220 2.40 -5.86 -21.71
N LYS A 221 2.88 -7.08 -21.56
CA LYS A 221 4.02 -7.41 -20.70
C LYS A 221 5.30 -6.72 -21.15
N GLU A 222 5.56 -6.66 -22.44
CA GLU A 222 6.78 -6.07 -23.00
C GLU A 222 6.84 -4.57 -22.73
N LEU A 223 5.76 -3.86 -23.07
CA LEU A 223 5.63 -2.44 -22.77
C LEU A 223 5.67 -2.16 -21.27
N PHE A 224 5.08 -3.06 -20.45
CA PHE A 224 5.10 -2.93 -19.00
C PHE A 224 6.53 -2.91 -18.45
N PHE A 225 7.36 -3.92 -18.74
CA PHE A 225 8.73 -3.99 -18.22
C PHE A 225 9.63 -2.88 -18.78
N LYS A 226 9.41 -2.47 -20.03
CA LYS A 226 10.09 -1.29 -20.60
C LYS A 226 9.73 -0.01 -19.82
N SER A 227 8.45 0.20 -19.54
CA SER A 227 7.97 1.37 -18.78
C SER A 227 8.41 1.33 -17.33
N LEU A 228 8.40 0.15 -16.69
CA LEU A 228 8.87 -0.04 -15.33
C LEU A 228 10.36 0.30 -15.20
N LYS A 229 11.20 -0.10 -16.15
CA LYS A 229 12.62 0.27 -16.17
C LYS A 229 12.82 1.79 -16.24
N GLN A 230 12.00 2.48 -17.02
CA GLN A 230 12.02 3.94 -17.08
C GLN A 230 11.53 4.57 -15.77
N LEU A 231 10.47 4.03 -15.19
CA LEU A 231 9.93 4.47 -13.91
C LEU A 231 10.96 4.32 -12.78
N THR A 232 11.65 3.16 -12.70
CA THR A 232 12.71 2.91 -11.70
C THR A 232 13.82 3.96 -11.81
N LYS A 233 14.27 4.28 -13.04
CA LYS A 233 15.26 5.34 -13.28
C LYS A 233 14.73 6.71 -12.86
N GLY A 234 13.48 7.02 -13.19
CA GLY A 234 12.83 8.26 -12.74
C GLY A 234 12.74 8.35 -11.22
N GLN A 235 12.52 7.24 -10.51
CA GLN A 235 12.52 7.25 -9.04
C GLN A 235 13.91 7.53 -8.47
N LEU A 236 14.97 7.02 -9.07
CA LEU A 236 16.34 7.37 -8.69
C LEU A 236 16.63 8.87 -8.88
N GLU A 237 16.08 9.47 -9.91
CA GLU A 237 16.31 10.87 -10.23
C GLU A 237 15.45 11.82 -9.38
N PHE A 238 14.14 11.61 -9.36
CA PHE A 238 13.18 12.53 -8.75
C PHE A 238 12.84 12.21 -7.30
N LEU A 239 13.01 10.95 -6.87
CA LEU A 239 12.55 10.44 -5.58
C LEU A 239 13.67 9.75 -4.78
N ARG A 240 14.94 10.09 -5.04
CA ARG A 240 16.12 9.47 -4.37
C ARG A 240 16.00 9.44 -2.83
N PRO A 241 15.53 10.51 -2.15
CA PRO A 241 15.38 10.51 -0.68
C PRO A 241 14.34 9.51 -0.16
N MET A 242 13.46 9.00 -1.02
CA MET A 242 12.43 8.00 -0.71
C MET A 242 12.95 6.56 -0.84
N ILE A 243 14.15 6.37 -1.39
CA ILE A 243 14.79 5.06 -1.57
C ILE A 243 15.79 4.86 -0.43
N THR A 244 15.62 3.77 0.32
CA THR A 244 16.51 3.43 1.43
C THR A 244 17.85 2.88 0.93
N ASP A 245 18.94 3.15 1.65
CA ASP A 245 20.28 2.75 1.20
C ASP A 245 20.43 1.22 1.10
N ASN A 246 19.75 0.46 1.96
CA ASN A 246 19.78 -1.01 1.91
C ASN A 246 19.03 -1.62 0.72
N THR A 247 18.21 -0.83 0.01
CA THR A 247 17.50 -1.28 -1.21
C THR A 247 18.02 -0.60 -2.48
N LEU A 248 18.98 0.33 -2.37
CA LEU A 248 19.49 1.10 -3.50
C LEU A 248 20.01 0.23 -4.65
N ASP A 249 20.70 -0.86 -4.32
CA ASP A 249 21.24 -1.79 -5.31
C ASP A 249 20.13 -2.41 -6.17
N LEU A 250 18.92 -2.61 -5.62
CA LEU A 250 17.78 -3.10 -6.41
C LEU A 250 17.32 -2.11 -7.48
N PHE A 251 17.48 -0.80 -7.22
CA PHE A 251 17.10 0.26 -8.17
C PHE A 251 18.18 0.56 -9.21
N THR A 252 19.45 0.30 -8.89
CA THR A 252 20.59 0.69 -9.74
C THR A 252 21.11 -0.45 -10.60
N THR A 253 20.77 -1.70 -10.27
CA THR A 253 21.22 -2.88 -11.03
C THR A 253 20.45 -3.01 -12.34
N ASP A 254 21.17 -3.27 -13.42
CA ASP A 254 20.59 -3.64 -14.71
C ASP A 254 20.49 -5.17 -14.79
N TYR A 255 19.26 -5.68 -14.81
CA TYR A 255 18.98 -7.10 -14.78
C TYR A 255 18.96 -7.68 -16.21
N ASP A 256 19.43 -8.91 -16.38
CA ASP A 256 19.43 -9.66 -17.65
C ASP A 256 18.10 -10.40 -17.91
N PHE A 257 17.12 -10.20 -17.06
CA PHE A 257 15.76 -10.71 -17.18
C PHE A 257 14.74 -9.65 -16.77
N ASN A 258 13.45 -9.91 -17.01
CA ASN A 258 12.38 -9.00 -16.64
C ASN A 258 12.23 -8.94 -15.11
N PHE A 259 12.94 -8.02 -14.51
CA PHE A 259 12.83 -7.65 -13.11
C PHE A 259 12.95 -6.13 -12.98
N GLY A 260 12.13 -5.56 -12.12
CA GLY A 260 12.20 -4.15 -11.80
C GLY A 260 11.55 -3.85 -10.47
N VAL A 261 11.97 -2.76 -9.85
CA VAL A 261 11.48 -2.36 -8.53
C VAL A 261 10.99 -0.92 -8.53
N LYS A 262 10.14 -0.62 -7.56
CA LYS A 262 9.69 0.75 -7.28
C LYS A 262 9.40 0.94 -5.78
N ILE A 263 9.45 2.18 -5.31
CA ILE A 263 8.99 2.49 -3.95
C ILE A 263 7.51 2.14 -3.79
N SER A 264 7.09 1.85 -2.55
CA SER A 264 5.69 1.66 -2.18
C SER A 264 5.24 2.76 -1.22
N GLY A 265 4.12 3.40 -1.52
CA GLY A 265 3.62 4.54 -0.74
C GLY A 265 4.60 5.71 -0.74
N SER A 266 4.88 6.28 0.43
CA SER A 266 5.83 7.40 0.55
C SER A 266 7.31 7.00 0.41
N GLY A 267 7.62 5.71 0.37
CA GLY A 267 9.01 5.24 0.43
C GLY A 267 9.66 5.46 1.80
N GLY A 268 10.99 5.47 1.83
CA GLY A 268 11.80 5.68 3.05
C GLY A 268 11.69 4.55 4.07
N GLY A 269 11.21 3.39 3.65
CA GLY A 269 11.00 2.22 4.50
C GLY A 269 9.72 1.46 4.14
N GLY A 270 9.30 0.53 5.00
CA GLY A 270 8.21 -0.39 4.71
C GLY A 270 8.59 -1.40 3.64
N TYR A 271 7.82 -1.45 2.56
CA TYR A 271 8.09 -2.35 1.44
C TYR A 271 8.54 -1.60 0.19
N VAL A 272 9.38 -2.27 -0.61
CA VAL A 272 9.63 -1.96 -2.01
C VAL A 272 8.81 -2.95 -2.84
N LEU A 273 8.17 -2.51 -3.92
CA LEU A 273 7.48 -3.39 -4.86
C LEU A 273 8.47 -3.93 -5.89
N GLY A 274 8.48 -5.25 -6.06
CA GLY A 274 9.20 -5.93 -7.13
C GLY A 274 8.21 -6.52 -8.13
N PHE A 275 8.60 -6.54 -9.41
CA PHE A 275 7.82 -7.09 -10.53
C PHE A 275 8.73 -7.97 -11.38
N THR A 276 8.22 -9.14 -11.78
CA THR A 276 8.96 -10.07 -12.63
C THR A 276 8.01 -10.95 -13.44
N ASP A 277 8.51 -11.56 -14.51
CA ASP A 277 7.86 -12.67 -15.20
C ASP A 277 8.58 -14.01 -14.91
N ASP A 278 9.64 -13.99 -14.10
CA ASP A 278 10.41 -15.17 -13.68
C ASP A 278 10.65 -15.17 -12.16
N VAL A 279 9.72 -15.79 -11.45
CA VAL A 279 9.73 -15.88 -9.97
C VAL A 279 11.00 -16.61 -9.48
N THR A 280 11.50 -17.60 -10.24
CA THR A 280 12.67 -18.36 -9.85
C THR A 280 13.93 -17.50 -9.84
N LYS A 281 14.19 -16.78 -10.94
CA LYS A 281 15.32 -15.84 -11.00
C LYS A 281 15.20 -14.69 -10.01
N ALA A 282 13.99 -14.18 -9.80
CA ALA A 282 13.77 -13.15 -8.80
C ALA A 282 14.06 -13.63 -7.37
N ASN A 283 13.68 -14.87 -7.04
CA ASN A 283 13.99 -15.46 -5.75
C ASN A 283 15.50 -15.66 -5.56
N GLU A 284 16.20 -16.15 -6.57
CA GLU A 284 17.67 -16.30 -6.56
C GLU A 284 18.35 -14.94 -6.34
N LEU A 285 17.89 -13.91 -7.08
CA LEU A 285 18.38 -12.54 -6.94
C LEU A 285 18.21 -11.99 -5.53
N LEU A 286 17.02 -12.16 -4.97
CA LEU A 286 16.68 -11.60 -3.65
C LEU A 286 17.27 -12.43 -2.50
N SER A 287 17.93 -13.56 -2.80
CA SER A 287 18.56 -14.48 -1.83
C SER A 287 17.58 -14.93 -0.74
N LEU A 288 16.39 -15.31 -1.16
CA LEU A 288 15.34 -15.72 -0.25
C LEU A 288 15.69 -17.02 0.43
N SER A 289 15.99 -17.00 1.71
CA SER A 289 15.87 -18.17 2.56
C SER A 289 14.38 -18.55 2.65
N CYS A 290 14.04 -19.69 2.05
CA CYS A 290 12.71 -20.17 1.76
C CYS A 290 11.72 -20.09 2.93
N HIS A 291 10.74 -19.20 2.83
CA HIS A 291 9.41 -19.45 3.35
C HIS A 291 8.43 -19.10 2.22
N PHE A 292 8.23 -20.07 1.32
CA PHE A 292 7.20 -19.99 0.30
C PHE A 292 5.84 -20.19 0.97
N GLU A 293 5.02 -19.16 1.00
CA GLU A 293 3.58 -19.32 1.03
C GLU A 293 3.03 -18.83 -0.30
N THR A 294 2.80 -19.77 -1.23
CA THR A 294 2.02 -19.53 -2.43
C THR A 294 0.57 -19.25 -2.03
N PHE A 295 0.03 -18.13 -2.45
CA PHE A 295 -1.39 -17.83 -2.33
C PHE A 295 -2.15 -18.43 -3.52
N ASP A 296 -2.35 -19.74 -3.49
CA ASP A 296 -3.57 -20.35 -4.03
C ASP A 296 -4.52 -20.49 -2.83
N GLY A 297 -5.70 -19.90 -2.95
CA GLY A 297 -6.71 -19.99 -1.90
C GLY A 297 -7.26 -21.39 -1.73
N ILE A 298 -6.51 -22.30 -1.10
CA ILE A 298 -6.98 -23.56 -0.49
C ILE A 298 -5.86 -24.07 0.44
N ASP A 299 -6.21 -24.33 1.68
CA ASP A 299 -5.40 -25.05 2.68
C ASP A 299 -4.84 -26.36 2.12
N THR A 300 -3.54 -26.55 2.16
CA THR A 300 -2.89 -27.82 2.57
C THR A 300 -1.37 -27.66 2.58
N LEU A 301 -0.75 -28.01 3.71
CA LEU A 301 0.70 -28.23 3.89
C LEU A 301 1.17 -29.52 3.15
N PRO A 302 2.44 -29.64 2.74
CA PRO A 302 3.46 -30.10 3.68
C PRO A 302 4.89 -29.49 3.50
N ARG A 303 5.65 -29.56 4.60
CA ARG A 303 7.08 -29.26 4.67
C ARG A 303 7.91 -30.32 3.94
N SER A 304 8.89 -29.92 3.14
CA SER A 304 10.07 -30.74 2.89
C SER A 304 11.31 -29.85 2.68
N SER A 305 12.29 -30.07 3.54
CA SER A 305 13.64 -29.54 3.48
C SER A 305 14.43 -30.15 2.34
N VAL A 306 14.98 -29.35 1.43
CA VAL A 306 16.10 -29.75 0.59
C VAL A 306 17.10 -28.60 0.56
N GLY A 307 18.29 -28.87 1.12
CA GLY A 307 19.43 -27.96 1.05
C GLY A 307 20.03 -27.93 -0.35
N MET A 308 20.26 -26.75 -0.87
CA MET A 308 21.11 -26.52 -2.03
C MET A 308 22.14 -25.45 -1.71
N THR A 309 23.39 -25.84 -1.76
CA THR A 309 24.60 -25.00 -1.72
C THR A 309 24.70 -24.23 -3.03
N CYS A 310 24.64 -22.92 -2.96
CA CYS A 310 24.82 -22.04 -4.14
C CYS A 310 26.27 -21.59 -4.25
N HIS A 311 26.89 -21.82 -5.43
CA HIS A 311 28.21 -21.30 -5.75
C HIS A 311 28.20 -19.81 -6.09
N GLN A 312 29.07 -19.11 -5.40
CA GLN A 312 29.32 -17.66 -5.48
C GLN A 312 29.78 -17.22 -6.87
N LYS A 313 29.09 -16.24 -7.46
CA LYS A 313 29.67 -15.15 -8.24
C LYS A 313 28.63 -14.02 -8.45
N ALA A 314 28.32 -13.27 -7.42
CA ALA A 314 27.88 -11.89 -7.55
C ALA A 314 28.47 -11.11 -6.39
N LYS A 315 29.19 -10.06 -6.72
CA LYS A 315 30.06 -9.32 -5.82
C LYS A 315 29.30 -8.46 -4.82
N LYS A 316 29.74 -8.60 -3.54
CA LYS A 316 29.84 -7.55 -2.51
C LYS A 316 28.73 -6.49 -2.42
N SER A 317 27.81 -6.71 -1.53
CA SER A 317 27.39 -5.94 -0.37
C SER A 317 25.96 -6.21 0.14
N MET A 318 25.21 -7.15 -0.42
CA MET A 318 23.93 -7.57 0.21
C MET A 318 24.24 -8.49 1.40
N ARG A 319 24.41 -7.89 2.58
CA ARG A 319 24.50 -8.63 3.85
C ARG A 319 23.09 -8.96 4.34
N GLY A 320 22.61 -10.17 4.06
CA GLY A 320 21.32 -10.69 4.48
C GLY A 320 20.27 -10.55 3.38
N GLY A 321 19.59 -11.66 3.02
CA GLY A 321 18.50 -11.67 2.05
C GLY A 321 17.30 -10.82 2.52
N PHE A 322 16.46 -10.40 1.58
CA PHE A 322 15.21 -9.71 1.87
C PHE A 322 14.11 -10.71 2.23
N ASP A 323 13.26 -10.36 3.21
CA ASP A 323 11.99 -11.05 3.38
C ASP A 323 11.01 -10.56 2.30
N VAL A 324 10.40 -11.50 1.60
CA VAL A 324 9.54 -11.21 0.45
C VAL A 324 8.17 -11.84 0.60
N ILE A 325 7.16 -11.08 0.20
CA ILE A 325 5.77 -11.55 0.12
C ILE A 325 5.33 -11.46 -1.32
N TRP A 326 5.05 -12.60 -1.96
CA TRP A 326 4.43 -12.65 -3.28
C TRP A 326 2.93 -12.34 -3.20
N LEU A 327 2.39 -11.55 -4.17
CA LEU A 327 1.00 -11.14 -4.27
C LEU A 327 0.23 -11.96 -5.30
#